data_6dbb56237a4c1f5a61ef034690b65b85
#
_entry.id   6dbb56237a4c1f5a61ef034690b65b85
#
_cell.length_a   1.000
_cell.length_b   1.000
_cell.length_c   1.000
_cell.angle_alpha   90.00
_cell.angle_beta   90.00
_cell.angle_gamma   90.00
#
_symmetry.space_group_name_H-M   'P 1'
#
loop_
_entity.id
_entity.type
_entity.pdbx_description
1 polymer ?
#
loop_
_entity_poly.entity_id
_entity_poly.type
_entity_poly.pdbx_seq_one_letter_code
_entity_poly.pdbx_strand_id
1 'polypeptide(L)'
;MTRTLRLTFAIVAAVALAGALLYTSFAGSAEAREPSQMLSAEAGRSYRLTGVVVKGSLTREDETIRFRVKDRKGDASVPVSYTGQVPDPFREGREVIVTVEKTGESFTGKPDTLITKCPSKFDDGKSGAGQKMEWRDSQDRVVDGE
;
A
#
# COMPACT_ATOMS: atom_id res chain seq x y z
N MET A 1 27.14 -48.16 6.23
CA MET A 1 26.51 -47.14 5.40
C MET A 1 27.51 -46.65 4.38
N THR A 2 27.26 -46.90 3.12
CA THR A 2 28.14 -46.55 1.99
C THR A 2 28.20 -45.02 1.84
N ARG A 3 29.36 -44.53 1.41
CA ARG A 3 29.63 -43.09 1.24
C ARG A 3 28.59 -42.40 0.35
N THR A 4 28.10 -43.12 -0.65
CA THR A 4 27.01 -42.70 -1.54
C THR A 4 25.68 -42.50 -0.83
N LEU A 5 25.31 -43.34 0.13
CA LEU A 5 24.04 -43.20 0.89
C LEU A 5 24.06 -41.95 1.78
N ARG A 6 25.19 -41.60 2.36
CA ARG A 6 25.32 -40.36 3.16
C ARG A 6 25.23 -39.11 2.27
N LEU A 7 25.82 -39.16 1.07
CA LEU A 7 25.74 -38.04 0.12
C LEU A 7 24.30 -37.84 -0.40
N THR A 8 23.60 -38.93 -0.77
CA THR A 8 22.21 -38.80 -1.21
C THR A 8 21.30 -38.27 -0.12
N PHE A 9 21.47 -38.71 1.12
CA PHE A 9 20.71 -38.21 2.26
C PHE A 9 20.97 -36.72 2.51
N ALA A 10 22.23 -36.27 2.44
CA ALA A 10 22.61 -34.89 2.59
C ALA A 10 22.02 -34.00 1.49
N ILE A 11 22.00 -34.46 0.24
CA ILE A 11 21.40 -33.72 -0.88
C ILE A 11 19.90 -33.60 -0.71
N VAL A 12 19.20 -34.68 -0.35
CA VAL A 12 17.75 -34.67 -0.12
C VAL A 12 17.37 -33.72 1.03
N ALA A 13 18.14 -33.76 2.13
CA ALA A 13 17.96 -32.88 3.26
C ALA A 13 18.15 -31.39 2.87
N ALA A 14 19.19 -31.08 2.09
CA ALA A 14 19.46 -29.72 1.61
C ALA A 14 18.35 -29.21 0.69
N VAL A 15 17.85 -30.03 -0.23
CA VAL A 15 16.72 -29.67 -1.12
C VAL A 15 15.45 -29.45 -0.34
N ALA A 16 15.16 -30.32 0.65
CA ALA A 16 13.99 -30.16 1.51
C ALA A 16 14.04 -28.85 2.33
N LEU A 17 15.22 -28.52 2.85
CA LEU A 17 15.45 -27.30 3.63
C LEU A 17 15.35 -26.04 2.76
N ALA A 18 15.90 -26.07 1.54
CA ALA A 18 15.76 -24.99 0.57
C ALA A 18 14.29 -24.80 0.15
N GLY A 19 13.56 -25.89 -0.09
CA GLY A 19 12.12 -25.83 -0.39
C GLY A 19 11.29 -25.24 0.74
N ALA A 20 11.58 -25.61 2.00
CA ALA A 20 10.93 -25.05 3.16
C ALA A 20 11.20 -23.55 3.33
N LEU A 21 12.43 -23.10 3.11
CA LEU A 21 12.81 -21.68 3.16
C LEU A 21 12.12 -20.88 2.06
N LEU A 22 12.06 -21.40 0.84
CA LEU A 22 11.32 -20.77 -0.26
C LEU A 22 9.83 -20.65 0.06
N TYR A 23 9.23 -21.73 0.56
CA TYR A 23 7.82 -21.75 0.94
C TYR A 23 7.49 -20.67 1.99
N THR A 24 8.30 -20.56 3.05
CA THR A 24 8.10 -19.56 4.10
C THR A 24 8.32 -18.12 3.60
N SER A 25 9.24 -17.91 2.66
CA SER A 25 9.50 -16.59 2.05
C SER A 25 8.32 -16.10 1.22
N PHE A 26 7.65 -16.97 0.49
CA PHE A 26 6.46 -16.62 -0.29
C PHE A 26 5.18 -16.53 0.52
N ALA A 27 5.04 -17.29 1.60
CA ALA A 27 3.86 -17.28 2.46
C ALA A 27 3.67 -15.97 3.26
N GLY A 28 4.74 -15.18 3.41
CA GLY A 28 4.72 -13.92 4.15
C GLY A 28 4.35 -12.66 3.35
N SER A 29 4.23 -12.74 2.04
CA SER A 29 3.92 -11.58 1.19
C SER A 29 2.43 -11.28 1.23
N ALA A 30 2.03 -10.24 1.99
CA ALA A 30 0.65 -9.76 1.97
C ALA A 30 0.31 -9.24 0.56
N GLU A 31 -0.60 -9.93 -0.11
CA GLU A 31 -1.10 -9.55 -1.43
C GLU A 31 -1.85 -8.22 -1.35
N ALA A 32 -1.52 -7.29 -2.26
CA ALA A 32 -2.21 -6.00 -2.34
C ALA A 32 -3.59 -6.20 -2.96
N ARG A 33 -4.65 -5.84 -2.22
CA ARG A 33 -6.05 -5.99 -2.64
C ARG A 33 -6.83 -4.70 -2.45
N GLU A 34 -7.78 -4.48 -3.34
CA GLU A 34 -8.80 -3.43 -3.21
C GLU A 34 -10.00 -3.92 -2.40
N PRO A 35 -10.82 -3.02 -1.82
CA PRO A 35 -12.01 -3.38 -1.05
C PRO A 35 -12.94 -4.40 -1.70
N SER A 36 -13.19 -4.31 -3.00
CA SER A 36 -14.00 -5.29 -3.73
C SER A 36 -13.47 -6.72 -3.63
N GLN A 37 -12.15 -6.86 -3.65
CA GLN A 37 -11.48 -8.17 -3.54
C GLN A 37 -11.43 -8.67 -2.09
N MET A 38 -11.61 -7.77 -1.11
CA MET A 38 -11.61 -8.11 0.30
C MET A 38 -12.92 -8.76 0.75
N LEU A 39 -14.00 -8.65 -0.01
CA LEU A 39 -15.26 -9.33 0.29
C LEU A 39 -15.09 -10.85 0.32
N SER A 40 -14.24 -11.40 -0.51
CA SER A 40 -13.87 -12.81 -0.56
C SER A 40 -12.64 -13.19 0.25
N ALA A 41 -12.14 -12.27 1.11
CA ALA A 41 -10.96 -12.54 1.91
C ALA A 41 -11.21 -13.60 2.97
N GLU A 42 -10.23 -14.46 3.18
CA GLU A 42 -10.27 -15.50 4.22
C GLU A 42 -9.90 -14.91 5.58
N ALA A 43 -10.58 -15.36 6.64
CA ALA A 43 -10.24 -14.96 8.00
C ALA A 43 -8.87 -15.52 8.41
N GLY A 44 -8.14 -14.77 9.24
CA GLY A 44 -6.83 -15.17 9.75
C GLY A 44 -5.67 -14.98 8.77
N ARG A 45 -5.93 -14.41 7.58
CA ARG A 45 -4.86 -14.00 6.64
C ARG A 45 -4.66 -12.50 6.66
N SER A 46 -3.41 -12.10 6.49
CA SER A 46 -3.04 -10.70 6.36
C SER A 46 -3.07 -10.29 4.90
N TYR A 47 -3.71 -9.15 4.62
CA TYR A 47 -3.80 -8.56 3.29
C TYR A 47 -3.32 -7.11 3.33
N ARG A 48 -2.74 -6.65 2.26
CA ARG A 48 -2.41 -5.24 2.08
C ARG A 48 -3.57 -4.55 1.40
N LEU A 49 -4.46 -3.95 2.19
CA LEU A 49 -5.60 -3.19 1.68
C LEU A 49 -5.12 -1.86 1.11
N THR A 50 -5.50 -1.58 -0.13
CA THR A 50 -5.24 -0.29 -0.79
C THR A 50 -6.56 0.31 -1.26
N GLY A 51 -6.73 1.60 -1.07
CA GLY A 51 -7.95 2.30 -1.50
C GLY A 51 -8.02 3.71 -0.94
N VAL A 52 -9.16 4.35 -1.06
CA VAL A 52 -9.40 5.74 -0.66
C VAL A 52 -10.27 5.78 0.60
N VAL A 53 -9.86 6.57 1.59
CA VAL A 53 -10.65 6.77 2.81
C VAL A 53 -11.94 7.51 2.46
N VAL A 54 -13.08 6.93 2.82
CA VAL A 54 -14.41 7.52 2.57
C VAL A 54 -14.58 8.78 3.42
N LYS A 55 -15.05 9.86 2.82
CA LYS A 55 -15.34 11.11 3.53
C LYS A 55 -16.48 10.94 4.54
N GLY A 56 -16.32 11.48 5.75
CA GLY A 56 -17.31 11.38 6.83
C GLY A 56 -17.34 10.00 7.51
N SER A 57 -16.38 9.11 7.23
CA SER A 57 -16.34 7.78 7.84
C SER A 57 -15.33 7.64 8.97
N LEU A 58 -14.53 8.68 9.22
CA LEU A 58 -13.49 8.65 10.23
C LEU A 58 -14.05 8.93 11.62
N THR A 59 -13.93 7.95 12.48
CA THR A 59 -14.27 8.07 13.91
C THR A 59 -13.02 7.77 14.74
N ARG A 60 -12.79 8.54 15.78
CA ARG A 60 -11.69 8.31 16.73
C ARG A 60 -12.29 7.92 18.07
N GLU A 61 -11.81 6.81 18.58
CA GLU A 61 -12.14 6.28 19.90
C GLU A 61 -10.82 5.96 20.61
N ASP A 62 -10.42 6.80 21.53
CA ASP A 62 -9.16 6.70 22.27
C ASP A 62 -7.95 6.54 21.31
N GLU A 63 -7.26 5.40 21.35
CA GLU A 63 -6.10 5.08 20.51
C GLU A 63 -6.49 4.39 19.19
N THR A 64 -7.78 4.12 18.99
CA THR A 64 -8.28 3.42 17.82
C THR A 64 -8.99 4.39 16.88
N ILE A 65 -8.62 4.35 15.61
CA ILE A 65 -9.36 5.02 14.56
C ILE A 65 -10.17 4.00 13.76
N ARG A 66 -11.41 4.34 13.47
CA ARG A 66 -12.28 3.56 12.59
C ARG A 66 -12.58 4.39 11.36
N PHE A 67 -12.45 3.78 10.21
CA PHE A 67 -12.73 4.44 8.92
C PHE A 67 -13.13 3.40 7.88
N ARG A 68 -13.71 3.85 6.78
CA ARG A 68 -14.03 3.00 5.64
C ARG A 68 -13.05 3.28 4.50
N VAL A 69 -12.60 2.23 3.88
CA VAL A 69 -11.77 2.30 2.67
C VAL A 69 -12.61 1.83 1.50
N LYS A 70 -12.69 2.62 0.44
CA LYS A 70 -13.37 2.29 -0.81
C LYS A 70 -12.38 2.04 -1.94
N ASP A 71 -12.84 1.34 -2.97
CA ASP A 71 -12.10 1.15 -4.21
C ASP A 71 -11.72 2.48 -4.84
N ARG A 72 -10.62 2.52 -5.57
CA ARG A 72 -10.20 3.69 -6.34
C ARG A 72 -11.13 4.00 -7.50
N LYS A 73 -11.68 2.97 -8.15
CA LYS A 73 -12.55 3.07 -9.33
C LYS A 73 -13.94 2.48 -9.11
N GLY A 74 -14.24 1.97 -7.91
CA GLY A 74 -15.50 1.31 -7.58
C GLY A 74 -16.17 1.92 -6.35
N ASP A 75 -17.33 1.39 -6.00
CA ASP A 75 -18.14 1.81 -4.84
C ASP A 75 -18.01 0.85 -3.65
N ALA A 76 -17.39 -0.31 -3.84
CA ALA A 76 -17.17 -1.26 -2.76
C ALA A 76 -16.31 -0.63 -1.65
N SER A 77 -16.75 -0.79 -0.41
CA SER A 77 -16.02 -0.26 0.75
C SER A 77 -16.05 -1.23 1.91
N VAL A 78 -14.98 -1.28 2.66
CA VAL A 78 -14.82 -2.13 3.84
C VAL A 78 -14.50 -1.29 5.08
N PRO A 79 -15.06 -1.66 6.25
CA PRO A 79 -14.71 -1.00 7.51
C PRO A 79 -13.35 -1.49 8.01
N VAL A 80 -12.53 -0.56 8.48
CA VAL A 80 -11.20 -0.83 9.05
C VAL A 80 -11.12 -0.20 10.42
N SER A 81 -10.67 -0.98 11.40
CA SER A 81 -10.29 -0.52 12.74
C SER A 81 -8.76 -0.54 12.83
N TYR A 82 -8.15 0.56 13.16
CA TYR A 82 -6.69 0.69 13.24
C TYR A 82 -6.28 1.28 14.59
N THR A 83 -5.37 0.60 15.25
CA THR A 83 -4.73 1.06 16.49
C THR A 83 -3.24 1.20 16.24
N GLY A 84 -2.69 2.38 16.49
CA GLY A 84 -1.28 2.68 16.29
C GLY A 84 -1.04 4.08 15.75
N GLN A 85 0.19 4.35 15.37
CA GLN A 85 0.60 5.67 14.91
C GLN A 85 -0.06 6.02 13.56
N VAL A 86 -0.76 7.15 13.54
CA VAL A 86 -1.42 7.68 12.35
C VAL A 86 -0.47 8.67 11.67
N PRO A 87 -0.12 8.46 10.39
CA PRO A 87 0.75 9.40 9.68
C PRO A 87 0.12 10.79 9.56
N ASP A 88 0.91 11.86 9.66
CA ASP A 88 0.44 13.25 9.54
C ASP A 88 -0.39 13.54 8.25
N PRO A 89 -0.03 12.98 7.08
CA PRO A 89 -0.79 13.23 5.86
C PRO A 89 -2.11 12.46 5.78
N PHE A 90 -2.45 11.65 6.78
CA PHE A 90 -3.70 10.88 6.80
C PHE A 90 -4.91 11.82 6.89
N ARG A 91 -5.75 11.76 5.88
CA ARG A 91 -7.00 12.53 5.76
C ARG A 91 -8.05 11.72 5.01
N GLU A 92 -9.30 12.03 5.25
CA GLU A 92 -10.39 11.53 4.42
C GLU A 92 -10.22 11.96 2.96
N GLY A 93 -10.60 11.08 2.03
CA GLY A 93 -10.40 11.27 0.60
C GLY A 93 -8.98 11.01 0.11
N ARG A 94 -8.05 10.62 0.98
CA ARG A 94 -6.69 10.23 0.59
C ARG A 94 -6.59 8.74 0.33
N GLU A 95 -5.68 8.39 -0.56
CA GLU A 95 -5.34 6.99 -0.80
C GLU A 95 -4.43 6.48 0.32
N VAL A 96 -4.78 5.32 0.85
CA VAL A 96 -4.05 4.67 1.93
C VAL A 96 -3.71 3.23 1.58
N ILE A 97 -2.65 2.75 2.19
CA ILE A 97 -2.26 1.35 2.19
C ILE A 97 -2.12 0.95 3.65
N VAL A 98 -2.78 -0.12 4.04
CA VAL A 98 -2.70 -0.66 5.40
C VAL A 98 -2.72 -2.18 5.34
N THR A 99 -1.89 -2.81 6.16
CA THR A 99 -1.95 -4.28 6.31
C THR A 99 -3.06 -4.59 7.29
N VAL A 100 -4.03 -5.39 6.84
CA VAL A 100 -5.22 -5.74 7.61
C VAL A 100 -5.39 -7.24 7.72
N GLU A 101 -6.04 -7.66 8.79
CA GLU A 101 -6.49 -9.03 9.01
C GLU A 101 -8.01 -9.04 9.15
N LYS A 102 -8.67 -10.01 8.51
CA LYS A 102 -10.12 -10.10 8.55
C LYS A 102 -10.58 -10.66 9.91
N THR A 103 -11.41 -9.87 10.59
CA THR A 103 -12.02 -10.22 11.89
C THR A 103 -13.54 -10.11 11.76
N GLY A 104 -14.20 -11.24 11.45
CA GLY A 104 -15.63 -11.24 11.15
C GLY A 104 -15.96 -10.46 9.88
N GLU A 105 -16.79 -9.43 9.98
CA GLU A 105 -17.18 -8.55 8.87
C GLU A 105 -16.30 -7.28 8.76
N SER A 106 -15.45 -7.04 9.73
CA SER A 106 -14.54 -5.90 9.77
C SER A 106 -13.10 -6.33 9.54
N PHE A 107 -12.22 -5.34 9.33
CA PHE A 107 -10.81 -5.55 9.14
C PHE A 107 -10.03 -4.82 10.23
N THR A 108 -9.12 -5.53 10.88
CA THR A 108 -8.23 -4.96 11.88
C THR A 108 -6.89 -4.64 11.24
N GLY A 109 -6.51 -3.38 11.23
CA GLY A 109 -5.22 -2.92 10.73
C GLY A 109 -4.09 -3.26 11.69
N LYS A 110 -2.97 -3.77 11.15
CA LYS A 110 -1.76 -3.99 11.96
C LYS A 110 -1.10 -2.66 12.31
N PRO A 111 -0.64 -2.49 13.55
CA PRO A 111 0.10 -1.28 13.96
C PRO A 111 1.27 -0.98 13.02
N ASP A 112 1.57 0.30 12.83
CA ASP A 112 2.71 0.80 12.04
C ASP A 112 2.74 0.39 10.56
N THR A 113 1.60 -0.06 10.03
CA THR A 113 1.48 -0.42 8.60
C THR A 113 0.64 0.54 7.79
N LEU A 114 0.07 1.57 8.42
CA LEU A 114 -0.74 2.59 7.74
C LEU A 114 0.15 3.58 7.00
N ILE A 115 0.06 3.57 5.68
CA ILE A 115 0.80 4.46 4.79
C ILE A 115 -0.19 5.30 4.00
N THR A 116 0.01 6.60 3.98
CA THR A 116 -0.77 7.51 3.14
C THR A 116 0.03 7.89 1.91
N LYS A 117 -0.54 7.69 0.74
CA LYS A 117 0.06 8.17 -0.50
C LYS A 117 -0.14 9.67 -0.63
N CYS A 118 0.94 10.42 -0.76
CA CYS A 118 0.86 11.79 -1.22
C CYS A 118 0.46 11.78 -2.71
N PRO A 119 -0.53 12.57 -3.14
CA PRO A 119 -0.81 12.71 -4.55
C PRO A 119 0.40 13.39 -5.20
N SER A 120 1.28 12.61 -5.82
CA SER A 120 2.16 13.15 -6.83
C SER A 120 1.26 13.63 -7.96
N LYS A 121 1.29 14.92 -8.28
CA LYS A 121 0.66 15.50 -9.45
C LYS A 121 1.38 15.02 -10.72
N PHE A 122 1.27 13.75 -11.01
CA PHE A 122 1.37 13.25 -12.36
C PHE A 122 -0.06 13.01 -12.81
N ASP A 123 -0.70 14.06 -13.27
CA ASP A 123 -1.85 13.98 -14.12
C ASP A 123 -1.40 13.28 -15.40
N ASP A 124 -1.69 11.99 -15.48
CA ASP A 124 -1.55 11.27 -16.73
C ASP A 124 -2.59 11.82 -17.71
N GLY A 125 -2.13 12.80 -18.46
CA GLY A 125 -2.56 13.09 -19.78
C GLY A 125 -4.05 13.22 -20.05
N LYS A 126 -4.54 14.43 -19.96
CA LYS A 126 -5.39 15.06 -20.97
C LYS A 126 -5.35 16.57 -20.78
N SER A 127 -4.38 17.18 -21.35
CA SER A 127 -4.49 18.54 -21.85
C SER A 127 -3.51 18.68 -22.98
N GLY A 128 -4.03 18.46 -24.15
CA GLY A 128 -3.48 19.08 -25.33
C GLY A 128 -3.63 20.59 -25.18
N ALA A 129 -2.71 21.27 -25.80
CA ALA A 129 -2.60 22.68 -26.04
C ALA A 129 -1.47 23.33 -25.24
N GLY A 130 -0.35 23.41 -25.94
CA GLY A 130 0.78 24.27 -25.79
C GLY A 130 0.64 25.48 -24.88
N GLN A 131 1.36 25.44 -23.81
CA GLN A 131 1.99 26.67 -23.33
C GLN A 131 3.50 26.41 -23.26
N LYS A 132 4.16 26.74 -24.37
CA LYS A 132 5.58 27.06 -24.37
C LYS A 132 5.79 28.11 -23.28
N MET A 133 6.39 27.70 -22.18
CA MET A 133 7.05 28.65 -21.29
C MET A 133 8.28 29.15 -22.03
N GLU A 134 8.10 30.31 -22.65
CA GLU A 134 9.14 31.11 -23.15
C GLU A 134 9.88 31.75 -21.95
N TRP A 135 11.05 31.20 -21.65
CA TRP A 135 11.99 31.85 -20.76
C TRP A 135 12.46 33.14 -21.44
N ARG A 136 11.83 34.25 -21.12
CA ARG A 136 12.39 35.56 -21.44
C ARG A 136 13.63 35.75 -20.59
N ASP A 137 14.75 35.61 -21.25
CA ASP A 137 16.05 36.05 -20.81
C ASP A 137 15.98 37.55 -20.54
N SER A 138 16.10 37.93 -19.27
CA SER A 138 16.12 39.30 -18.80
C SER A 138 17.57 39.82 -18.77
N GLN A 139 18.31 39.59 -19.83
CA GLN A 139 19.63 40.18 -20.04
C GLN A 139 19.61 40.99 -21.33
N ASP A 140 19.07 42.18 -21.25
CA ASP A 140 19.52 43.30 -22.06
C ASP A 140 18.89 44.60 -21.53
N ARG A 141 19.53 45.15 -20.55
CA ARG A 141 19.43 46.58 -20.30
C ARG A 141 20.82 47.11 -19.96
N VAL A 142 21.62 47.18 -20.99
CA VAL A 142 22.79 48.06 -21.01
C VAL A 142 22.24 49.45 -21.05
N VAL A 143 22.49 50.22 -20.04
CA VAL A 143 22.34 51.68 -20.02
C VAL A 143 23.53 52.29 -20.76
N ASP A 144 23.25 52.76 -21.95
CA ASP A 144 24.08 53.79 -22.58
C ASP A 144 23.46 55.14 -22.24
N GLY A 145 24.31 56.05 -21.80
CA GLY A 145 23.94 57.40 -21.91
C GLY A 145 24.52 58.31 -20.91
N GLU A 146 25.35 59.07 -21.24
CA GLU A 146 25.80 60.49 -21.03
C GLU A 146 25.37 61.15 -19.71
#